data_3e6a76b8139c879f881729b717137c00
#
_entry.id   3e6a76b8139c879f881729b717137c00
#
_cell.length_a   1.000
_cell.length_b   1.000
_cell.length_c   1.000
_cell.angle_alpha   90.00
_cell.angle_beta   90.00
_cell.angle_gamma   90.00
#
_symmetry.space_group_name_H-M   'P 1'
#
loop_
_entity.id
_entity.type
_entity.pdbx_description
1 polymer ?
#
loop_
_entity_poly.entity_id
_entity_poly.type
_entity_poly.pdbx_seq_one_letter_code
_entity_poly.pdbx_strand_id
1 'polypeptide(L)'
;MSPNTFVDRLDQNAGRVLTPSQRDALVLSFGSGTTSNQTARAQALRQVAENATLYSREYNRAFVLTQYFGYLRRNPNDSPEPTLDYTGYDFWLTKLNQFNGDYIAAEMVKAFISSSEYRQRFGP
;
A
#
# COMPACT_ATOMS: atom_id res chain seq x y z
N MET A 1 27.42 -5.91 1.96
CA MET A 1 26.40 -5.42 0.99
C MET A 1 26.85 -4.05 0.48
N SER A 2 26.72 -3.79 -0.82
CA SER A 2 27.03 -2.46 -1.37
C SER A 2 25.88 -1.47 -1.13
N PRO A 3 26.14 -0.15 -1.10
CA PRO A 3 25.10 0.87 -1.03
C PRO A 3 24.03 0.75 -2.13
N ASN A 4 24.42 0.49 -3.36
CA ASN A 4 23.49 0.24 -4.46
C ASN A 4 22.52 -0.90 -4.14
N THR A 5 23.06 -2.07 -3.76
CA THR A 5 22.22 -3.23 -3.43
C THR A 5 21.27 -2.95 -2.26
N PHE A 6 21.74 -2.20 -1.27
CA PHE A 6 20.93 -1.84 -0.11
C PHE A 6 19.76 -0.92 -0.48
N VAL A 7 20.05 0.17 -1.20
CA VAL A 7 19.02 1.13 -1.63
C VAL A 7 18.05 0.50 -2.61
N ASP A 8 18.57 -0.31 -3.58
CA ASP A 8 17.72 -1.00 -4.55
C ASP A 8 16.75 -1.99 -3.88
N ARG A 9 17.19 -2.71 -2.85
CA ARG A 9 16.30 -3.60 -2.07
C ARG A 9 15.24 -2.84 -1.30
N LEU A 10 15.60 -1.72 -0.66
CA LEU A 10 14.63 -0.88 0.03
C LEU A 10 13.56 -0.37 -0.93
N ASP A 11 13.98 0.18 -2.06
CA ASP A 11 13.07 0.71 -3.08
C ASP A 11 12.19 -0.39 -3.69
N GLN A 12 12.78 -1.55 -3.97
CA GLN A 12 12.02 -2.70 -4.47
C GLN A 12 10.96 -3.17 -3.47
N ASN A 13 11.31 -3.29 -2.20
CA ASN A 13 10.37 -3.70 -1.15
C ASN A 13 9.23 -2.68 -0.94
N ALA A 14 9.51 -1.40 -1.17
CA ALA A 14 8.52 -0.33 -1.13
C ALA A 14 7.70 -0.18 -2.43
N GLY A 15 7.95 -1.04 -3.44
CA GLY A 15 7.26 -0.98 -4.73
C GLY A 15 7.79 0.09 -5.68
N ARG A 16 9.09 0.38 -5.61
CA ARG A 16 9.81 1.34 -6.47
C ARG A 16 9.21 2.74 -6.42
N VAL A 17 9.38 3.39 -5.29
CA VAL A 17 8.83 4.71 -5.00
C VAL A 17 9.85 5.85 -5.11
N LEU A 18 11.15 5.51 -5.19
CA LEU A 18 12.21 6.49 -5.34
C LEU A 18 12.36 6.93 -6.80
N THR A 19 12.57 8.23 -7.00
CA THR A 19 13.06 8.72 -8.29
C THR A 19 14.54 8.32 -8.48
N PRO A 20 15.05 8.26 -9.72
CA PRO A 20 16.48 7.99 -9.96
C PRO A 20 17.40 8.94 -9.17
N SER A 21 17.08 10.24 -9.12
CA SER A 21 17.86 11.23 -8.37
C SER A 21 17.86 10.98 -6.86
N GLN A 22 16.71 10.60 -6.29
CA GLN A 22 16.62 10.25 -4.86
C GLN A 22 17.43 9.00 -4.55
N ARG A 23 17.31 7.98 -5.40
CA ARG A 23 18.08 6.74 -5.29
C ARG A 23 19.59 7.01 -5.30
N ASP A 24 20.06 7.76 -6.29
CA ASP A 24 21.49 8.06 -6.44
C ASP A 24 22.01 8.90 -5.29
N ALA A 25 21.26 9.89 -4.80
CA ALA A 25 21.61 10.68 -3.63
C ALA A 25 21.77 9.81 -2.38
N LEU A 26 20.87 8.82 -2.18
CA LEU A 26 20.97 7.88 -1.06
C LEU A 26 22.19 6.99 -1.17
N VAL A 27 22.52 6.48 -2.35
CA VAL A 27 23.72 5.69 -2.59
C VAL A 27 24.98 6.51 -2.25
N LEU A 28 25.03 7.74 -2.74
CA LEU A 28 26.17 8.64 -2.49
C LEU A 28 26.35 8.99 -1.00
N SER A 29 25.27 9.07 -0.23
CA SER A 29 25.31 9.40 1.19
C SER A 29 26.12 8.42 2.04
N PHE A 30 26.35 7.19 1.56
CA PHE A 30 27.18 6.22 2.26
C PHE A 30 28.68 6.58 2.27
N GLY A 31 29.13 7.35 1.29
CA GLY A 31 30.53 7.86 1.23
C GLY A 31 31.58 6.79 1.02
N SER A 32 31.21 5.51 0.93
CA SER A 32 32.10 4.36 0.74
C SER A 32 31.36 3.23 0.01
N GLY A 33 32.12 2.21 -0.44
CA GLY A 33 31.57 1.04 -1.12
C GLY A 33 30.82 0.07 -0.20
N THR A 34 30.62 0.41 1.08
CA THR A 34 29.96 -0.46 2.07
C THR A 34 28.77 0.24 2.75
N THR A 35 27.89 -0.54 3.35
CA THR A 35 26.73 -0.05 4.12
C THR A 35 27.02 0.07 5.60
N SER A 36 28.28 0.26 6.01
CA SER A 36 28.66 0.37 7.42
C SER A 36 28.26 1.72 8.05
N ASN A 37 28.05 2.76 7.25
CA ASN A 37 27.60 4.06 7.71
C ASN A 37 26.16 3.99 8.23
N GLN A 38 25.99 3.97 9.55
CA GLN A 38 24.68 3.83 10.21
C GLN A 38 23.77 5.05 9.95
N THR A 39 24.34 6.26 9.88
CA THR A 39 23.58 7.47 9.59
C THR A 39 22.98 7.42 8.18
N ALA A 40 23.77 7.03 7.19
CA ALA A 40 23.29 6.87 5.82
C ALA A 40 22.23 5.76 5.71
N ARG A 41 22.38 4.64 6.45
CA ARG A 41 21.34 3.58 6.53
C ARG A 41 20.04 4.11 7.10
N ALA A 42 20.10 4.83 8.22
CA ALA A 42 18.93 5.42 8.86
C ALA A 42 18.23 6.43 7.94
N GLN A 43 19.01 7.27 7.26
CA GLN A 43 18.49 8.23 6.28
C GLN A 43 17.78 7.53 5.11
N ALA A 44 18.36 6.46 4.55
CA ALA A 44 17.77 5.73 3.45
C ALA A 44 16.45 5.05 3.88
N LEU A 45 16.44 4.39 5.04
CA LEU A 45 15.22 3.77 5.59
C LEU A 45 14.12 4.81 5.80
N ARG A 46 14.46 5.94 6.41
CA ARG A 46 13.52 7.01 6.69
C ARG A 46 12.94 7.62 5.42
N GLN A 47 13.79 7.93 4.44
CA GLN A 47 13.33 8.54 3.18
C GLN A 47 12.40 7.63 2.39
N VAL A 48 12.62 6.32 2.42
CA VAL A 48 11.70 5.36 1.81
C VAL A 48 10.42 5.24 2.63
N ALA A 49 10.51 5.10 3.95
CA ALA A 49 9.35 4.95 4.83
C ALA A 49 8.42 6.19 4.83
N GLU A 50 8.99 7.39 4.71
CA GLU A 50 8.25 8.66 4.68
C GLU A 50 7.91 9.12 3.24
N ASN A 51 8.13 8.26 2.24
CA ASN A 51 7.83 8.60 0.85
C ASN A 51 6.32 8.77 0.62
N ALA A 52 5.93 9.91 0.05
CA ALA A 52 4.52 10.25 -0.15
C ALA A 52 3.78 9.26 -1.06
N THR A 53 4.47 8.72 -2.08
CA THR A 53 3.89 7.69 -2.97
C THR A 53 3.64 6.39 -2.22
N LEU A 54 4.60 5.94 -1.39
CA LEU A 54 4.42 4.77 -0.54
C LEU A 54 3.25 4.98 0.42
N TYR A 55 3.22 6.12 1.09
CA TYR A 55 2.13 6.45 2.02
C TYR A 55 0.76 6.36 1.34
N SER A 56 0.59 6.99 0.18
CA SER A 56 -0.70 6.98 -0.54
C SER A 56 -1.11 5.57 -0.96
N ARG A 57 -0.16 4.77 -1.46
CA ARG A 57 -0.43 3.37 -1.85
C ARG A 57 -0.85 2.51 -0.66
N GLU A 58 -0.12 2.59 0.43
CA GLU A 58 -0.43 1.81 1.64
C GLU A 58 -1.71 2.30 2.31
N TYR A 59 -1.98 3.60 2.28
CA TYR A 59 -3.24 4.16 2.76
C TYR A 59 -4.43 3.59 1.99
N ASN A 60 -4.39 3.58 0.65
CA ASN A 60 -5.47 3.03 -0.16
C ASN A 60 -5.67 1.53 0.08
N ARG A 61 -4.59 0.76 0.23
CA ARG A 61 -4.64 -0.67 0.57
C ARG A 61 -5.31 -0.90 1.92
N ALA A 62 -4.88 -0.15 2.93
CA ALA A 62 -5.45 -0.23 4.27
C ALA A 62 -6.92 0.22 4.27
N PHE A 63 -7.26 1.27 3.53
CA PHE A 63 -8.63 1.76 3.43
C PHE A 63 -9.56 0.69 2.86
N VAL A 64 -9.21 0.06 1.74
CA VAL A 64 -10.02 -1.03 1.17
C VAL A 64 -10.16 -2.18 2.17
N LEU A 65 -9.08 -2.59 2.81
CA LEU A 65 -9.09 -3.68 3.79
C LEU A 65 -10.03 -3.37 4.97
N THR A 66 -10.04 -2.13 5.46
CA THR A 66 -10.93 -1.70 6.54
C THR A 66 -12.40 -1.73 6.16
N GLN A 67 -12.76 -1.61 4.88
CA GLN A 67 -14.15 -1.78 4.43
C GLN A 67 -14.62 -3.23 4.65
N TYR A 68 -13.77 -4.21 4.28
CA TYR A 68 -14.08 -5.61 4.53
C TYR A 68 -14.20 -5.93 6.01
N PHE A 69 -13.26 -5.45 6.83
CA PHE A 69 -13.31 -5.69 8.28
C PHE A 69 -14.44 -4.94 8.97
N GLY A 70 -14.63 -3.68 8.62
CA GLY A 70 -15.62 -2.81 9.26
C GLY A 70 -17.06 -3.15 8.86
N TYR A 71 -17.33 -3.24 7.58
CA TYR A 71 -18.70 -3.44 7.08
C TYR A 71 -19.05 -4.91 6.86
N LEU A 72 -18.14 -5.73 6.35
CA LEU A 72 -18.43 -7.12 6.05
C LEU A 72 -17.96 -8.10 7.13
N ARG A 73 -17.18 -7.65 8.10
CA ARG A 73 -16.70 -8.46 9.24
C ARG A 73 -15.97 -9.74 8.82
N ARG A 74 -15.22 -9.69 7.72
CA ARG A 74 -14.46 -10.81 7.17
C ARG A 74 -13.18 -10.36 6.49
N ASN A 75 -12.28 -11.29 6.21
CA ASN A 75 -11.18 -11.05 5.29
C ASN A 75 -11.68 -10.99 3.84
N PRO A 76 -10.97 -10.30 2.95
CA PRO A 76 -11.37 -10.22 1.53
C PRO A 76 -11.48 -11.58 0.83
N ASN A 77 -10.66 -12.55 1.24
CA ASN A 77 -10.62 -13.89 0.66
C ASN A 77 -11.47 -14.95 1.40
N ASP A 78 -12.26 -14.52 2.38
CA ASP A 78 -13.18 -15.42 3.08
C ASP A 78 -14.52 -15.54 2.32
N SER A 79 -15.27 -16.64 2.61
CA SER A 79 -16.66 -16.76 2.17
C SER A 79 -17.50 -15.54 2.65
N PRO A 80 -18.39 -14.98 1.84
CA PRO A 80 -18.94 -15.52 0.59
C PRO A 80 -18.21 -15.12 -0.71
N GLU A 81 -16.93 -14.76 -0.63
CA GLU A 81 -16.15 -14.47 -1.83
C GLU A 81 -16.13 -15.68 -2.77
N PRO A 82 -16.63 -15.57 -4.02
CA PRO A 82 -16.82 -16.73 -4.89
C PRO A 82 -15.54 -17.51 -5.21
N THR A 83 -14.42 -16.79 -5.33
CA THR A 83 -13.12 -17.38 -5.70
C THR A 83 -12.24 -17.66 -4.49
N LEU A 84 -12.64 -17.22 -3.28
CA LEU A 84 -11.86 -17.33 -2.04
C LEU A 84 -10.44 -16.75 -2.16
N ASP A 85 -10.31 -15.70 -2.94
CA ASP A 85 -9.06 -14.97 -3.19
C ASP A 85 -9.24 -13.45 -3.02
N TYR A 86 -8.26 -12.67 -3.45
CA TYR A 86 -8.27 -11.21 -3.33
C TYR A 86 -8.88 -10.49 -4.55
N THR A 87 -9.57 -11.16 -5.46
CA THR A 87 -10.14 -10.55 -6.68
C THR A 87 -11.07 -9.37 -6.37
N GLY A 88 -11.96 -9.51 -5.39
CA GLY A 88 -12.84 -8.41 -4.96
C GLY A 88 -12.07 -7.25 -4.34
N TYR A 89 -11.08 -7.54 -3.51
CA TYR A 89 -10.18 -6.53 -2.94
C TYR A 89 -9.40 -5.78 -4.03
N ASP A 90 -8.82 -6.48 -4.98
CA ASP A 90 -8.04 -5.90 -6.07
C ASP A 90 -8.90 -5.03 -6.98
N PHE A 91 -10.15 -5.42 -7.22
CA PHE A 91 -11.13 -4.61 -7.94
C PHE A 91 -11.34 -3.25 -7.24
N TRP A 92 -11.61 -3.26 -5.94
CA TRP A 92 -11.85 -2.04 -5.17
C TRP A 92 -10.60 -1.18 -5.03
N LEU A 93 -9.43 -1.80 -4.83
CA LEU A 93 -8.15 -1.08 -4.78
C LEU A 93 -7.85 -0.39 -6.11
N THR A 94 -8.05 -1.08 -7.23
CA THR A 94 -7.89 -0.52 -8.58
C THR A 94 -8.83 0.66 -8.78
N LYS A 95 -10.11 0.50 -8.42
CA LYS A 95 -11.09 1.57 -8.52
C LYS A 95 -10.72 2.78 -7.65
N LEU A 96 -10.33 2.57 -6.41
CA LEU A 96 -9.91 3.65 -5.52
C LEU A 96 -8.69 4.40 -6.07
N ASN A 97 -7.71 3.68 -6.63
CA ASN A 97 -6.54 4.28 -7.26
C ASN A 97 -6.90 5.11 -8.50
N GLN A 98 -7.89 4.68 -9.32
CA GLN A 98 -8.38 5.45 -10.46
C GLN A 98 -9.00 6.80 -10.06
N PHE A 99 -9.55 6.89 -8.87
CA PHE A 99 -10.09 8.12 -8.28
C PHE A 99 -9.12 8.80 -7.31
N ASN A 100 -7.82 8.50 -7.40
CA ASN A 100 -6.77 9.10 -6.55
C ASN A 100 -7.05 9.01 -5.05
N GLY A 101 -7.66 7.94 -4.59
CA GLY A 101 -8.02 7.72 -3.19
C GLY A 101 -9.33 8.37 -2.76
N ASP A 102 -10.05 9.00 -3.66
CA ASP A 102 -11.38 9.56 -3.37
C ASP A 102 -12.43 8.45 -3.33
N TYR A 103 -12.67 7.93 -2.12
CA TYR A 103 -13.63 6.86 -1.89
C TYR A 103 -15.09 7.27 -2.13
N ILE A 104 -15.40 8.56 -2.09
CA ILE A 104 -16.73 9.10 -2.38
C ILE A 104 -16.99 9.02 -3.89
N ALA A 105 -16.06 9.54 -4.70
CA ALA A 105 -16.12 9.44 -6.16
C ALA A 105 -16.10 7.98 -6.64
N ALA A 106 -15.36 7.10 -5.95
CA ALA A 106 -15.35 5.66 -6.22
C ALA A 106 -16.65 4.94 -5.78
N GLU A 107 -17.55 5.62 -5.06
CA GLU A 107 -18.78 5.07 -4.47
C GLU A 107 -18.54 3.81 -3.60
N MET A 108 -17.35 3.70 -3.02
CA MET A 108 -16.93 2.47 -2.34
C MET A 108 -17.74 2.20 -1.08
N VAL A 109 -17.82 3.16 -0.16
CA VAL A 109 -18.57 2.99 1.09
C VAL A 109 -20.03 2.69 0.81
N LYS A 110 -20.64 3.41 -0.13
CA LYS A 110 -22.02 3.19 -0.56
C LYS A 110 -22.23 1.75 -1.05
N ALA A 111 -21.31 1.24 -1.88
CA ALA A 111 -21.40 -0.12 -2.39
C ALA A 111 -21.34 -1.16 -1.27
N PHE A 112 -20.45 -0.99 -0.29
CA PHE A 112 -20.32 -1.91 0.84
C PHE A 112 -21.58 -1.91 1.73
N ILE A 113 -22.07 -0.74 2.16
CA ILE A 113 -23.24 -0.65 3.05
C ILE A 113 -24.57 -1.00 2.37
N SER A 114 -24.65 -0.90 1.05
CA SER A 114 -25.82 -1.30 0.27
C SER A 114 -25.78 -2.74 -0.23
N SER A 115 -24.67 -3.45 -0.01
CA SER A 115 -24.51 -4.84 -0.44
C SER A 115 -25.49 -5.78 0.24
N SER A 116 -25.88 -6.84 -0.44
CA SER A 116 -26.71 -7.91 0.15
C SER A 116 -26.03 -8.55 1.36
N GLU A 117 -24.71 -8.70 1.32
CA GLU A 117 -23.93 -9.26 2.42
C GLU A 117 -24.02 -8.38 3.68
N TYR A 118 -23.88 -7.05 3.55
CA TYR A 118 -24.01 -6.13 4.67
C TYR A 118 -25.43 -6.20 5.28
N ARG A 119 -26.45 -6.18 4.43
CA ARG A 119 -27.85 -6.25 4.88
C ARG A 119 -28.19 -7.56 5.59
N GLN A 120 -27.62 -8.67 5.14
CA GLN A 120 -27.77 -9.96 5.82
C GLN A 120 -27.18 -9.97 7.23
N ARG A 121 -26.07 -9.23 7.44
CA ARG A 121 -25.40 -9.16 8.74
C ARG A 121 -26.06 -8.18 9.72
N PHE A 122 -26.53 -7.05 9.22
CA PHE A 122 -26.94 -5.93 10.05
C PHE A 122 -28.41 -5.51 9.88
N GLY A 123 -29.12 -6.17 9.00
CA GLY A 123 -30.51 -5.87 8.66
C GLY A 123 -30.67 -4.81 7.59
N PRO A 124 -31.91 -4.54 7.17
CA PRO A 124 -32.23 -3.60 6.11
C PRO A 124 -31.90 -2.15 6.47
#